data_28b4a53c190d55c97affa24e3aae15ea
#
_entry.id   28b4a53c190d55c97affa24e3aae15ea
#
_cell.length_a   1.000
_cell.length_b   1.000
_cell.length_c   1.000
_cell.angle_alpha   90.00
_cell.angle_beta   90.00
_cell.angle_gamma   90.00
#
_symmetry.space_group_name_H-M   'P 1'
#
loop_
_entity.id
_entity.type
_entity.pdbx_description
1 polymer ?
#
loop_
_entity_poly.entity_id
_entity_poly.type
_entity_poly.pdbx_seq_one_letter_code
_entity_poly.pdbx_strand_id
1 'polypeptide(L)'
;MIFTTANHYGYFRHVYWHNLVFTTLFLVHIMKKHDKYYEWIIIICLGASVCCGHLNYFVQTVRPIHAQYIDEKQNGTLVDYLEENDLTYGFATFWNAYNNRILSNGKIELAAYLDVPNNPYLWMTSASYYDVSLHPGKCFLLIAPGETVDQKFYQAASEIKEYKNYKILVYEKNLLLYDELR
;
A
#
# COMPACT_ATOMS: atom_id res chain seq x y z
N MET A 1 9.58 10.79 -11.01
CA MET A 1 9.78 10.89 -9.55
C MET A 1 8.41 10.69 -8.91
N ILE A 2 8.06 9.44 -8.61
CA ILE A 2 6.74 9.08 -8.06
C ILE A 2 6.92 8.99 -6.54
N PHE A 3 6.57 10.05 -5.84
CA PHE A 3 6.36 9.96 -4.40
C PHE A 3 5.02 9.28 -4.18
N THR A 4 5.04 7.98 -3.99
CA THR A 4 3.87 7.24 -3.57
C THR A 4 3.42 7.75 -2.20
N THR A 5 2.15 8.04 -2.06
CA THR A 5 1.48 8.51 -0.84
C THR A 5 1.74 7.62 0.39
N ALA A 6 2.18 6.37 0.21
CA ALA A 6 2.56 5.44 1.29
C ALA A 6 3.74 5.94 2.16
N ASN A 7 4.68 6.71 1.61
CA ASN A 7 5.81 7.24 2.38
C ASN A 7 5.41 8.37 3.36
N HIS A 8 4.30 9.05 3.13
CA HIS A 8 3.82 10.08 4.06
C HIS A 8 3.36 9.51 5.41
N TYR A 9 2.76 8.31 5.44
CA TYR A 9 2.24 7.75 6.70
C TYR A 9 3.32 7.30 7.68
N GLY A 10 4.45 6.79 7.20
CA GLY A 10 5.59 6.42 8.05
C GLY A 10 6.26 7.63 8.71
N TYR A 11 6.40 8.70 7.95
CA TYR A 11 7.03 9.94 8.43
C TYR A 11 6.17 10.64 9.50
N PHE A 12 4.84 10.69 9.31
CA PHE A 12 3.92 11.28 10.26
C PHE A 12 3.90 10.57 11.62
N ARG A 13 4.04 9.24 11.68
CA ARG A 13 4.08 8.49 12.94
C ARG A 13 5.28 8.92 13.80
N HIS A 14 6.46 9.04 13.23
CA HIS A 14 7.66 9.43 13.98
C HIS A 14 7.62 10.91 14.39
N VAL A 15 7.21 11.81 13.51
CA VAL A 15 7.10 13.25 13.81
C VAL A 15 6.05 13.50 14.89
N TYR A 16 4.94 12.77 14.89
CA TYR A 16 3.87 12.91 15.88
C TYR A 16 4.34 12.55 17.29
N TRP A 17 5.05 11.42 17.45
CA TRP A 17 5.58 11.00 18.76
C TRP A 17 6.65 11.95 19.28
N HIS A 18 7.52 12.45 18.45
CA HIS A 18 8.54 13.42 18.86
C HIS A 18 7.91 14.73 19.31
N ASN A 19 6.95 15.25 18.56
CA ASN A 19 6.22 16.47 18.95
C ASN A 19 5.45 16.28 20.26
N LEU A 20 4.81 15.14 20.47
CA LEU A 20 4.10 14.84 21.71
C LEU A 20 5.06 14.83 22.92
N VAL A 21 6.20 14.16 22.81
CA VAL A 21 7.21 14.08 23.87
C VAL A 21 7.80 15.45 24.17
N PHE A 22 8.21 16.22 23.15
CA PHE A 22 8.75 17.56 23.33
C PHE A 22 7.73 18.52 23.92
N THR A 23 6.49 18.49 23.45
CA THR A 23 5.42 19.33 23.99
C THR A 23 5.14 18.98 25.46
N THR A 24 5.12 17.69 25.79
CA THR A 24 4.89 17.23 27.18
C THR A 24 6.04 17.67 28.09
N LEU A 25 7.30 17.50 27.70
CA LEU A 25 8.46 17.93 28.47
C LEU A 25 8.51 19.46 28.66
N PHE A 26 8.20 20.21 27.61
CA PHE A 26 8.14 21.69 27.67
C PHE A 26 7.04 22.14 28.61
N LEU A 27 5.88 21.51 28.59
CA LEU A 27 4.76 21.84 29.48
C LEU A 27 5.05 21.48 30.93
N VAL A 28 5.67 20.33 31.22
CA VAL A 28 6.13 19.97 32.58
C VAL A 28 7.13 21.00 33.11
N HIS A 29 8.00 21.55 32.23
CA HIS A 29 8.95 22.58 32.61
C HIS A 29 8.26 23.90 32.97
N ILE A 30 7.23 24.31 32.20
CA ILE A 30 6.44 25.51 32.48
C ILE A 30 5.62 25.34 33.77
N MET A 31 4.99 24.16 33.97
CA MET A 31 4.17 23.86 35.16
C MET A 31 4.95 23.98 36.47
N LYS A 32 6.25 23.71 36.49
CA LYS A 32 7.10 23.90 37.68
C LYS A 32 7.29 25.36 38.09
N LYS A 33 6.87 26.32 37.27
CA LYS A 33 7.18 27.75 37.42
C LYS A 33 5.94 28.64 37.62
N HIS A 34 4.72 28.11 37.46
CA HIS A 34 3.49 28.90 37.45
C HIS A 34 2.36 28.33 38.30
N ASP A 35 1.37 29.18 38.68
CA ASP A 35 0.24 28.90 39.55
C ASP A 35 -0.71 27.81 38.96
N LYS A 36 -1.39 27.10 39.85
CA LYS A 36 -2.30 25.97 39.56
C LYS A 36 -3.35 26.22 38.45
N TYR A 37 -3.72 27.48 38.21
CA TYR A 37 -4.71 27.84 37.21
C TYR A 37 -4.22 27.56 35.77
N TYR A 38 -2.95 27.84 35.52
CA TYR A 38 -2.32 27.57 34.21
C TYR A 38 -2.14 26.09 33.93
N GLU A 39 -1.98 25.27 34.97
CA GLU A 39 -1.87 23.83 34.86
C GLU A 39 -3.12 23.22 34.22
N TRP A 40 -4.30 23.63 34.66
CA TRP A 40 -5.58 23.16 34.09
C TRP A 40 -5.79 23.59 32.65
N ILE A 41 -5.44 24.82 32.29
CA ILE A 41 -5.53 25.28 30.90
C ILE A 41 -4.64 24.43 30.00
N ILE A 42 -3.43 24.12 30.42
CA ILE A 42 -2.48 23.31 29.67
C ILE A 42 -3.01 21.88 29.52
N ILE A 43 -3.55 21.27 30.58
CA ILE A 43 -4.12 19.92 30.54
C ILE A 43 -5.31 19.86 29.57
N ILE A 44 -6.19 20.86 29.60
CA ILE A 44 -7.34 20.95 28.69
C ILE A 44 -6.88 21.09 27.22
N CYS A 45 -5.90 21.97 26.96
CA CYS A 45 -5.38 22.15 25.60
C CYS A 45 -4.69 20.89 25.08
N LEU A 46 -3.93 20.18 25.92
CA LEU A 46 -3.33 18.89 25.57
C LEU A 46 -4.38 17.83 25.28
N GLY A 47 -5.36 17.70 26.16
CA GLY A 47 -6.46 16.77 25.98
C GLY A 47 -7.21 17.02 24.67
N ALA A 48 -7.54 18.28 24.38
CA ALA A 48 -8.18 18.67 23.13
C ALA A 48 -7.31 18.34 21.91
N SER A 49 -6.02 18.62 21.96
CA SER A 49 -5.08 18.33 20.87
C SER A 49 -4.97 16.83 20.58
N VAL A 50 -4.88 16.00 21.63
CA VAL A 50 -4.86 14.54 21.51
C VAL A 50 -6.18 14.02 20.93
N CYS A 51 -7.31 14.50 21.43
CA CYS A 51 -8.64 14.12 20.91
C CYS A 51 -8.81 14.50 19.43
N CYS A 52 -8.42 15.71 19.04
CA CYS A 52 -8.48 16.16 17.65
C CYS A 52 -7.57 15.32 16.74
N GLY A 53 -6.37 14.98 17.22
CA GLY A 53 -5.44 14.15 16.49
C GLY A 53 -5.99 12.72 16.26
N HIS A 54 -6.56 12.11 17.30
CA HIS A 54 -7.19 10.80 17.18
C HIS A 54 -8.44 10.81 16.30
N LEU A 55 -9.27 11.85 16.42
CA LEU A 55 -10.47 12.01 15.60
C LEU A 55 -10.09 12.15 14.12
N ASN A 56 -9.09 12.98 13.82
CA ASN A 56 -8.59 13.15 12.46
C ASN A 56 -8.00 11.84 11.90
N TYR A 57 -7.21 11.12 12.69
CA TYR A 57 -6.70 9.80 12.31
C TYR A 57 -7.84 8.81 12.02
N PHE A 58 -8.86 8.77 12.88
CA PHE A 58 -10.01 7.90 12.69
C PHE A 58 -10.76 8.22 11.39
N VAL A 59 -11.06 9.49 11.15
CA VAL A 59 -11.81 9.92 9.96
C VAL A 59 -11.03 9.67 8.68
N GLN A 60 -9.72 9.97 8.66
CA GLN A 60 -8.92 9.87 7.45
C GLN A 60 -8.36 8.48 7.16
N THR A 61 -8.18 7.65 8.18
CA THR A 61 -7.51 6.35 8.04
C THR A 61 -8.43 5.19 8.34
N VAL A 62 -9.06 5.18 9.50
CA VAL A 62 -9.83 4.01 9.96
C VAL A 62 -11.15 3.88 9.20
N ARG A 63 -11.85 5.00 8.99
CA ARG A 63 -13.14 4.99 8.31
C ARG A 63 -13.05 4.53 6.84
N PRO A 64 -12.10 4.98 6.03
CA PRO A 64 -11.92 4.46 4.68
C PRO A 64 -11.58 2.97 4.65
N ILE A 65 -10.70 2.49 5.55
CA ILE A 65 -10.34 1.07 5.66
C ILE A 65 -11.57 0.23 6.02
N HIS A 66 -12.39 0.68 6.95
CA HIS A 66 -13.61 0.00 7.33
C HIS A 66 -14.64 -0.03 6.20
N ALA A 67 -14.79 1.07 5.44
CA ALA A 67 -15.66 1.14 4.28
C ALA A 67 -15.19 0.18 3.17
N GLN A 68 -13.89 0.10 2.93
CA GLN A 68 -13.30 -0.87 2.00
C GLN A 68 -13.57 -2.31 2.44
N TYR A 69 -13.40 -2.62 3.72
CA TYR A 69 -13.67 -3.95 4.27
C TYR A 69 -15.14 -4.38 4.07
N ILE A 70 -16.08 -3.45 4.28
CA ILE A 70 -17.51 -3.74 4.04
C ILE A 70 -17.79 -3.97 2.56
N ASP A 71 -17.22 -3.14 1.68
CA ASP A 71 -17.37 -3.28 0.24
C ASP A 71 -16.82 -4.62 -0.26
N GLU A 72 -15.63 -5.00 0.18
CA GLU A 72 -15.00 -6.27 -0.16
C GLU A 72 -15.83 -7.47 0.32
N LYS A 73 -16.41 -7.39 1.53
CA LYS A 73 -17.28 -8.44 2.07
C LYS A 73 -18.57 -8.61 1.27
N GLN A 74 -19.09 -7.53 0.67
CA GLN A 74 -20.35 -7.56 -0.11
C GLN A 74 -20.11 -7.89 -1.59
N ASN A 75 -19.02 -7.42 -2.18
CA ASN A 75 -18.80 -7.42 -3.62
C ASN A 75 -17.62 -8.31 -4.07
N GLY A 76 -17.08 -9.12 -3.15
CA GLY A 76 -15.89 -9.91 -3.40
C GLY A 76 -14.58 -9.11 -3.32
N THR A 77 -13.48 -9.84 -3.24
CA THR A 77 -12.14 -9.24 -3.15
C THR A 77 -11.45 -9.26 -4.51
N LEU A 78 -10.38 -8.47 -4.66
CA LEU A 78 -9.51 -8.56 -5.83
C LEU A 78 -8.94 -9.98 -6.00
N VAL A 79 -8.64 -10.64 -4.88
CA VAL A 79 -8.14 -12.03 -4.88
C VAL A 79 -9.16 -12.98 -5.50
N ASP A 80 -10.44 -12.89 -5.09
CA ASP A 80 -11.50 -13.72 -5.66
C ASP A 80 -11.61 -13.50 -7.17
N TYR A 81 -11.56 -12.25 -7.62
CA TYR A 81 -11.58 -11.90 -9.03
C TYR A 81 -10.40 -12.49 -9.82
N LEU A 82 -9.18 -12.43 -9.24
CA LEU A 82 -7.99 -13.01 -9.87
C LEU A 82 -8.09 -14.55 -9.96
N GLU A 83 -8.55 -15.20 -8.87
CA GLU A 83 -8.78 -16.65 -8.86
C GLU A 83 -9.84 -17.08 -9.90
N GLU A 84 -10.96 -16.38 -9.97
CA GLU A 84 -12.03 -16.65 -10.94
C GLU A 84 -11.61 -16.49 -12.41
N ASN A 85 -10.60 -15.64 -12.67
CA ASN A 85 -10.03 -15.41 -13.99
C ASN A 85 -8.77 -16.24 -14.28
N ASP A 86 -8.42 -17.19 -13.41
CA ASP A 86 -7.24 -18.05 -13.54
C ASP A 86 -5.92 -17.26 -13.66
N LEU A 87 -5.83 -16.17 -12.88
CA LEU A 87 -4.68 -15.29 -12.81
C LEU A 87 -3.88 -15.61 -11.54
N THR A 88 -3.00 -16.61 -11.62
CA THR A 88 -2.28 -17.16 -10.46
C THR A 88 -0.86 -16.61 -10.30
N TYR A 89 -0.24 -16.10 -11.36
CA TYR A 89 1.11 -15.53 -11.31
C TYR A 89 1.16 -14.16 -12.00
N GLY A 90 1.84 -13.20 -11.34
CA GLY A 90 1.94 -11.86 -11.91
C GLY A 90 2.95 -10.95 -11.22
N PHE A 91 2.84 -9.67 -11.55
CA PHE A 91 3.73 -8.60 -11.12
C PHE A 91 2.91 -7.47 -10.52
N ALA A 92 3.43 -6.85 -9.46
CA ALA A 92 2.80 -5.70 -8.83
C ALA A 92 3.82 -4.86 -8.05
N THR A 93 3.45 -3.67 -7.64
CA THR A 93 4.23 -2.91 -6.65
C THR A 93 4.25 -3.65 -5.31
N PHE A 94 5.25 -3.39 -4.48
CA PHE A 94 5.53 -4.16 -3.26
C PHE A 94 4.30 -4.39 -2.38
N TRP A 95 3.57 -3.34 -2.01
CA TRP A 95 2.43 -3.48 -1.12
C TRP A 95 1.29 -4.27 -1.74
N ASN A 96 1.03 -4.07 -3.03
CA ASN A 96 0.00 -4.81 -3.76
C ASN A 96 0.38 -6.28 -3.92
N ALA A 97 1.64 -6.58 -4.23
CA ALA A 97 2.12 -7.95 -4.30
C ALA A 97 2.01 -8.66 -2.96
N TYR A 98 2.51 -8.02 -1.89
CA TYR A 98 2.55 -8.62 -0.57
C TYR A 98 1.15 -8.87 0.02
N ASN A 99 0.28 -7.87 -0.04
CA ASN A 99 -1.08 -7.97 0.49
C ASN A 99 -1.89 -9.06 -0.22
N ASN A 100 -1.86 -9.10 -1.55
CA ASN A 100 -2.65 -10.08 -2.30
C ASN A 100 -2.10 -11.51 -2.16
N ARG A 101 -0.78 -11.70 -2.00
CA ARG A 101 -0.21 -13.02 -1.64
C ARG A 101 -0.74 -13.52 -0.30
N ILE A 102 -0.78 -12.66 0.72
CA ILE A 102 -1.31 -13.01 2.04
C ILE A 102 -2.79 -13.32 1.97
N LEU A 103 -3.57 -12.45 1.35
CA LEU A 103 -5.03 -12.59 1.24
C LEU A 103 -5.44 -13.82 0.45
N SER A 104 -4.66 -14.21 -0.57
CA SER A 104 -4.89 -15.44 -1.35
C SER A 104 -4.42 -16.71 -0.65
N ASN A 105 -3.82 -16.60 0.55
CA ASN A 105 -3.16 -17.70 1.24
C ASN A 105 -2.10 -18.39 0.34
N GLY A 106 -1.39 -17.61 -0.47
CA GLY A 106 -0.33 -18.09 -1.35
C GLY A 106 -0.79 -18.70 -2.67
N LYS A 107 -2.09 -18.71 -2.99
CA LYS A 107 -2.60 -19.20 -4.27
C LYS A 107 -2.24 -18.29 -5.45
N ILE A 108 -2.12 -16.98 -5.18
CA ILE A 108 -1.67 -16.00 -6.16
C ILE A 108 -0.24 -15.61 -5.83
N GLU A 109 0.66 -15.88 -6.76
CA GLU A 109 2.08 -15.56 -6.64
C GLU A 109 2.36 -14.25 -7.37
N LEU A 110 2.80 -13.24 -6.62
CA LEU A 110 3.09 -11.91 -7.16
C LEU A 110 4.55 -11.54 -6.92
N ALA A 111 5.29 -11.33 -8.00
CA ALA A 111 6.62 -10.75 -7.97
C ALA A 111 6.52 -9.24 -7.69
N ALA A 112 7.19 -8.80 -6.64
CA ALA A 112 7.17 -7.41 -6.23
C ALA A 112 8.22 -6.57 -6.98
N TYR A 113 7.83 -5.40 -7.49
CA TYR A 113 8.69 -4.48 -8.19
C TYR A 113 8.55 -3.06 -7.65
N LEU A 114 9.64 -2.29 -7.68
CA LEU A 114 9.62 -0.83 -7.54
C LEU A 114 9.25 -0.17 -8.86
N ASP A 115 9.76 -0.73 -9.95
CA ASP A 115 9.52 -0.29 -11.32
C ASP A 115 9.60 -1.53 -12.23
N VAL A 116 8.47 -1.93 -12.78
CA VAL A 116 8.38 -3.13 -13.63
C VAL A 116 8.94 -2.82 -15.01
N PRO A 117 9.71 -3.69 -15.61
CA PRO A 117 10.29 -4.96 -15.14
C PRO A 117 11.69 -4.82 -14.58
N ASN A 118 12.23 -3.60 -14.50
CA ASN A 118 13.66 -3.34 -14.39
C ASN A 118 14.20 -3.35 -12.96
N ASN A 119 13.32 -3.17 -11.97
CA ASN A 119 13.74 -2.97 -10.60
C ASN A 119 12.97 -3.89 -9.63
N PRO A 120 13.33 -5.19 -9.55
CA PRO A 120 12.71 -6.14 -8.64
C PRO A 120 12.96 -5.72 -7.19
N TYR A 121 11.94 -5.84 -6.36
CA TYR A 121 12.02 -5.52 -4.94
C TYR A 121 12.32 -6.78 -4.14
N LEU A 122 13.60 -7.04 -3.87
CA LEU A 122 14.06 -8.29 -3.27
C LEU A 122 13.90 -8.36 -1.74
N TRP A 123 13.43 -7.30 -1.10
CA TRP A 123 13.23 -7.30 0.35
C TRP A 123 11.96 -8.08 0.72
N MET A 124 12.09 -9.00 1.68
CA MET A 124 11.01 -9.86 2.19
C MET A 124 10.27 -10.66 1.08
N THR A 125 10.98 -11.07 0.03
CA THR A 125 10.42 -11.87 -1.05
C THR A 125 11.32 -13.04 -1.40
N SER A 126 10.77 -14.09 -2.00
CA SER A 126 11.54 -15.23 -2.48
C SER A 126 12.11 -14.93 -3.88
N ALA A 127 13.34 -15.36 -4.12
CA ALA A 127 13.96 -15.29 -5.45
C ALA A 127 13.17 -16.12 -6.49
N SER A 128 12.45 -17.16 -6.07
CA SER A 128 11.64 -18.00 -6.95
C SER A 128 10.54 -17.22 -7.70
N TYR A 129 10.04 -16.12 -7.13
CA TYR A 129 9.05 -15.26 -7.80
C TYR A 129 9.61 -14.53 -9.03
N TYR A 130 10.92 -14.46 -9.17
CA TYR A 130 11.59 -13.80 -10.30
C TYR A 130 12.21 -14.81 -11.27
N ASP A 131 12.09 -16.10 -10.99
CA ASP A 131 12.62 -17.14 -11.83
C ASP A 131 11.64 -17.47 -12.97
N VAL A 132 11.99 -16.99 -14.15
CA VAL A 132 11.19 -17.18 -15.38
C VAL A 132 11.02 -18.67 -15.72
N SER A 133 11.99 -19.51 -15.33
CA SER A 133 11.90 -20.97 -15.62
C SER A 133 10.80 -21.65 -14.82
N LEU A 134 10.44 -21.12 -13.67
CA LEU A 134 9.33 -21.61 -12.85
C LEU A 134 7.96 -21.09 -13.33
N HIS A 135 7.95 -19.93 -13.99
CA HIS A 135 6.74 -19.23 -14.42
C HIS A 135 6.83 -18.80 -15.90
N PRO A 136 7.03 -19.71 -16.86
CA PRO A 136 7.24 -19.33 -18.26
C PRO A 136 5.95 -18.92 -18.99
N GLY A 137 4.80 -19.28 -18.44
CA GLY A 137 3.48 -19.16 -19.05
C GLY A 137 2.80 -17.81 -18.82
N LYS A 138 1.48 -17.85 -18.92
CA LYS A 138 0.60 -16.71 -18.72
C LYS A 138 0.89 -15.99 -17.41
N CYS A 139 0.96 -14.67 -17.48
CA CYS A 139 1.13 -13.83 -16.29
C CYS A 139 0.30 -12.56 -16.41
N PHE A 140 0.25 -11.78 -15.33
CA PHE A 140 -0.42 -10.49 -15.35
C PHE A 140 0.40 -9.40 -14.64
N LEU A 141 0.14 -8.16 -15.00
CA LEU A 141 0.63 -6.97 -14.31
C LEU A 141 -0.55 -6.27 -13.65
N LEU A 142 -0.52 -6.18 -12.33
CA LEU A 142 -1.52 -5.50 -11.53
C LEU A 142 -1.13 -4.04 -11.32
N ILE A 143 -1.98 -3.13 -11.75
CA ILE A 143 -1.81 -1.69 -11.62
C ILE A 143 -2.89 -1.19 -10.66
N ALA A 144 -2.46 -0.68 -9.51
CA ALA A 144 -3.37 -0.15 -8.52
C ALA A 144 -3.83 1.28 -8.83
N PRO A 145 -4.90 1.76 -8.18
CA PRO A 145 -5.36 3.13 -8.34
C PRO A 145 -4.24 4.15 -8.09
N GLY A 146 -4.04 5.05 -9.06
CA GLY A 146 -3.01 6.08 -9.00
C GLY A 146 -1.61 5.64 -9.43
N GLU A 147 -1.41 4.36 -9.75
CA GLU A 147 -0.18 3.87 -10.38
C GLU A 147 -0.26 4.05 -11.90
N THR A 148 0.90 4.26 -12.51
CA THR A 148 1.04 4.38 -13.96
C THR A 148 2.19 3.52 -14.43
N VAL A 149 2.02 2.90 -15.60
CA VAL A 149 3.07 2.15 -16.29
C VAL A 149 3.22 2.70 -17.71
N ASP A 150 4.36 2.42 -18.32
CA ASP A 150 4.65 2.85 -19.70
C ASP A 150 3.62 2.25 -20.67
N GLN A 151 3.28 2.99 -21.72
CA GLN A 151 2.34 2.61 -22.76
C GLN A 151 2.73 1.29 -23.45
N LYS A 152 4.02 0.96 -23.52
CA LYS A 152 4.51 -0.31 -24.09
C LYS A 152 3.91 -1.54 -23.40
N PHE A 153 3.64 -1.47 -22.09
CA PHE A 153 3.02 -2.57 -21.35
C PHE A 153 1.57 -2.81 -21.78
N TYR A 154 0.83 -1.75 -22.05
CA TYR A 154 -0.54 -1.86 -22.58
C TYR A 154 -0.57 -2.42 -23.99
N GLN A 155 0.42 -2.06 -24.82
CA GLN A 155 0.51 -2.53 -26.21
C GLN A 155 0.91 -4.02 -26.31
N ALA A 156 1.71 -4.50 -25.36
CA ALA A 156 2.16 -5.89 -25.32
C ALA A 156 1.14 -6.83 -24.63
N ALA A 157 0.16 -6.29 -23.90
CA ALA A 157 -0.85 -7.07 -23.22
C ALA A 157 -1.78 -7.75 -24.23
N SER A 158 -2.05 -9.04 -24.01
CA SER A 158 -3.02 -9.80 -24.81
C SER A 158 -4.47 -9.47 -24.43
N GLU A 159 -4.68 -9.10 -23.18
CA GLU A 159 -5.98 -8.70 -22.63
C GLU A 159 -5.81 -7.65 -21.54
N ILE A 160 -6.77 -6.74 -21.45
CA ILE A 160 -6.84 -5.74 -20.38
C ILE A 160 -8.15 -5.98 -19.64
N LYS A 161 -8.02 -6.31 -18.35
CA LYS A 161 -9.16 -6.48 -17.45
C LYS A 161 -9.19 -5.31 -16.45
N GLU A 162 -10.38 -4.98 -15.99
CA GLU A 162 -10.58 -3.98 -14.93
C GLU A 162 -11.41 -4.60 -13.81
N TYR A 163 -10.97 -4.39 -12.59
CA TYR A 163 -11.71 -4.74 -11.39
C TYR A 163 -11.73 -3.55 -10.43
N LYS A 164 -12.91 -3.00 -10.21
CA LYS A 164 -13.06 -1.73 -9.47
C LYS A 164 -12.15 -0.66 -10.09
N ASN A 165 -11.18 -0.18 -9.34
CA ASN A 165 -10.21 0.82 -9.79
C ASN A 165 -8.83 0.22 -10.16
N TYR A 166 -8.70 -1.11 -10.16
CA TYR A 166 -7.49 -1.81 -10.58
C TYR A 166 -7.52 -2.08 -12.07
N LYS A 167 -6.35 -1.97 -12.73
CA LYS A 167 -6.14 -2.47 -14.10
C LYS A 167 -5.24 -3.69 -14.06
N ILE A 168 -5.58 -4.69 -14.84
CA ILE A 168 -4.90 -5.97 -14.89
C ILE A 168 -4.54 -6.23 -16.35
N LEU A 169 -3.25 -6.09 -16.66
CA LEU A 169 -2.74 -6.37 -18.00
C LEU A 169 -2.32 -7.82 -18.05
N VAL A 170 -2.92 -8.61 -18.92
CA VAL A 170 -2.67 -10.05 -19.05
C VAL A 170 -1.74 -10.31 -20.24
N TYR A 171 -0.80 -11.24 -20.06
CA TYR A 171 0.21 -11.62 -21.07
C TYR A 171 0.22 -13.13 -21.24
N GLU A 172 0.40 -13.61 -22.48
CA GLU A 172 0.43 -15.03 -22.81
C GLU A 172 1.68 -15.77 -22.33
N LYS A 173 2.77 -15.05 -22.11
CA LYS A 173 4.03 -15.54 -21.53
C LYS A 173 4.52 -14.61 -20.45
N ASN A 174 5.48 -15.07 -19.65
CA ASN A 174 6.07 -14.24 -18.60
C ASN A 174 6.54 -12.90 -19.15
N LEU A 175 6.19 -11.82 -18.45
CA LEU A 175 6.49 -10.44 -18.80
C LEU A 175 8.00 -10.21 -19.06
N LEU A 176 8.87 -10.89 -18.31
CA LEU A 176 10.32 -10.81 -18.44
C LEU A 176 10.88 -11.44 -19.71
N LEU A 177 10.05 -12.17 -20.48
CA LEU A 177 10.40 -12.76 -21.79
C LEU A 177 10.09 -11.84 -22.98
N TYR A 178 9.57 -10.65 -22.74
CA TYR A 178 9.31 -9.65 -23.77
C TYR A 178 10.50 -8.71 -23.89
N ASP A 179 11.31 -8.88 -24.92
CA ASP A 179 12.51 -8.04 -25.12
C ASP A 179 12.18 -6.56 -25.32
N GLU A 180 11.04 -6.28 -25.94
CA GLU A 180 10.52 -4.93 -26.16
C GLU A 180 10.10 -4.20 -24.88
N LEU A 181 9.95 -4.90 -23.76
CA LEU A 181 9.56 -4.33 -22.47
C LEU A 181 10.75 -4.02 -21.56
N ARG A 182 11.92 -4.46 -21.93
CA ARG A 182 13.17 -4.20 -21.19
C ARG A 182 13.73 -2.81 -21.38
#